data_9fe411a28246cff965cfccc19fc4b79b
#
_entry.id   9fe411a28246cff965cfccc19fc4b79b
#
_cell.length_a   1.000
_cell.length_b   1.000
_cell.length_c   1.000
_cell.angle_alpha   90.00
_cell.angle_beta   90.00
_cell.angle_gamma   90.00
#
_symmetry.space_group_name_H-M   'P 1'
#
loop_
_entity.id
_entity.type
_entity.pdbx_description
1 polymer ?
#
loop_
_entity_poly.entity_id
_entity_poly.type
_entity_poly.pdbx_seq_one_letter_code
_entity_poly.pdbx_strand_id
1 'polypeptide(L)'
;MSLVSVIVPTYNRRETIQAAIASVQRQTFPDWELIVVDDGSTDGTADMIAGSDPRLVLMHQQNQGVNGARNVGMLRARGRYIAFLDSDDEWLPHHLELSMAFFRAFPGEDFLSGEFCEDWGPAGSVHFLHSALTEWYPPLAKRAGSSLLQLPAGVSDPFRRVFASVEPIGDWGRDIVARTPYGDARLYRGRVFEHMRFGFLFALQPTVLTRRAREAVGLFDRRYRIGADYSYLAKLCRRFSANFLALPMAIKYEYARDGTRLNEGHLSTGPTRFEFERDLLHQFEELFAAERSPDREIIALRRERQLVVGRAALRQGNRVEALHYLGRARKGRAAPSAAALWWLVRIAPSAAAAHRLYTRSQRAWVLGKKLLRGLTLWCRIARTAWSRLCCTLTLKRGT
;
A
#
# COMPACT_ATOMS: atom_id res chain seq x y z
N MET A 1 27.67 -11.35 16.81
CA MET A 1 27.02 -10.83 15.57
C MET A 1 25.59 -10.57 15.91
N SER A 2 25.06 -9.38 15.59
CA SER A 2 23.65 -9.04 15.85
C SER A 2 22.71 -9.97 15.13
N LEU A 3 21.55 -10.28 15.73
CA LEU A 3 20.57 -11.21 15.17
C LEU A 3 19.76 -10.57 14.03
N VAL A 4 19.42 -9.28 14.17
CA VAL A 4 18.64 -8.53 13.19
C VAL A 4 19.46 -7.38 12.62
N SER A 5 19.53 -7.25 11.29
CA SER A 5 20.05 -6.07 10.62
C SER A 5 18.87 -5.19 10.17
N VAL A 6 18.80 -3.99 10.72
CA VAL A 6 17.82 -2.95 10.36
C VAL A 6 18.47 -2.03 9.34
N ILE A 7 17.84 -1.84 8.19
CA ILE A 7 18.35 -1.01 7.08
C ILE A 7 17.48 0.22 6.94
N VAL A 8 18.09 1.40 7.06
CA VAL A 8 17.44 2.71 6.91
C VAL A 8 18.09 3.48 5.77
N PRO A 9 17.48 3.54 4.58
CA PRO A 9 17.92 4.44 3.53
C PRO A 9 17.52 5.87 3.88
N THR A 10 18.39 6.85 3.66
CA THR A 10 18.07 8.26 3.91
C THR A 10 18.63 9.15 2.80
N TYR A 11 17.90 10.21 2.47
CA TYR A 11 18.33 11.29 1.57
C TYR A 11 17.54 12.55 1.87
N ASN A 12 18.24 13.59 2.37
CA ASN A 12 17.63 14.87 2.76
C ASN A 12 16.44 14.68 3.71
N ARG A 13 16.71 14.11 4.90
CA ARG A 13 15.73 13.77 5.96
C ARG A 13 16.17 14.27 7.33
N ARG A 14 16.81 15.45 7.37
CA ARG A 14 17.28 16.05 8.64
C ARG A 14 16.21 16.11 9.73
N GLU A 15 14.97 16.39 9.34
CA GLU A 15 13.86 16.58 10.29
C GLU A 15 13.27 15.28 10.84
N THR A 16 13.37 14.17 10.09
CA THR A 16 12.69 12.91 10.44
C THR A 16 13.63 11.78 10.85
N ILE A 17 14.87 11.77 10.36
CA ILE A 17 15.81 10.66 10.55
C ILE A 17 16.06 10.30 12.03
N GLN A 18 16.06 11.30 12.92
CA GLN A 18 16.26 11.03 14.35
C GLN A 18 15.10 10.29 14.98
N ALA A 19 13.86 10.57 14.56
CA ALA A 19 12.68 9.86 15.05
C ALA A 19 12.72 8.39 14.59
N ALA A 20 13.08 8.13 13.34
CA ALA A 20 13.27 6.78 12.80
C ALA A 20 14.34 6.01 13.59
N ILE A 21 15.54 6.57 13.78
CA ILE A 21 16.62 5.97 14.57
C ILE A 21 16.17 5.69 16.01
N ALA A 22 15.56 6.68 16.67
CA ALA A 22 15.07 6.54 18.03
C ALA A 22 14.00 5.45 18.14
N SER A 23 13.18 5.21 17.11
CA SER A 23 12.19 4.12 17.10
C SER A 23 12.84 2.74 17.10
N VAL A 24 14.00 2.58 16.43
CA VAL A 24 14.82 1.36 16.49
C VAL A 24 15.49 1.20 17.86
N GLN A 25 16.02 2.28 18.43
CA GLN A 25 16.66 2.26 19.75
C GLN A 25 15.66 1.91 20.87
N ARG A 26 14.38 2.27 20.72
CA ARG A 26 13.29 1.93 21.66
C ARG A 26 12.75 0.52 21.50
N GLN A 27 13.26 -0.30 20.58
CA GLN A 27 12.83 -1.69 20.43
C GLN A 27 13.11 -2.49 21.73
N THR A 28 12.10 -3.24 22.18
CA THR A 28 12.21 -4.10 23.38
C THR A 28 13.11 -5.31 23.16
N PHE A 29 13.37 -5.68 21.90
CA PHE A 29 14.35 -6.69 21.53
C PHE A 29 15.73 -6.02 21.27
N PRO A 30 16.80 -6.37 22.02
CA PRO A 30 18.05 -5.61 22.02
C PRO A 30 19.09 -6.04 20.98
N ASP A 31 18.98 -7.26 20.40
CA ASP A 31 20.05 -7.84 19.56
C ASP A 31 19.88 -7.47 18.08
N TRP A 32 20.16 -6.20 17.77
CA TRP A 32 20.11 -5.65 16.42
C TRP A 32 21.35 -4.81 16.09
N GLU A 33 21.66 -4.69 14.81
CA GLU A 33 22.51 -3.66 14.23
C GLU A 33 21.64 -2.72 13.36
N LEU A 34 21.97 -1.43 13.35
CA LEU A 34 21.30 -0.43 12.54
C LEU A 34 22.24 0.08 11.45
N ILE A 35 21.88 -0.11 10.20
CA ILE A 35 22.66 0.30 9.04
C ILE A 35 21.90 1.45 8.37
N VAL A 36 22.37 2.67 8.61
CA VAL A 36 21.85 3.86 7.95
C VAL A 36 22.69 4.13 6.70
N VAL A 37 22.05 4.19 5.54
CA VAL A 37 22.71 4.48 4.27
C VAL A 37 22.27 5.86 3.79
N ASP A 38 23.15 6.83 3.95
CA ASP A 38 22.98 8.18 3.44
C ASP A 38 23.30 8.24 1.95
N ASP A 39 22.27 8.47 1.15
CA ASP A 39 22.30 8.48 -0.30
C ASP A 39 22.70 9.86 -0.87
N GLY A 40 23.71 10.50 -0.24
CA GLY A 40 24.28 11.77 -0.67
C GLY A 40 23.50 13.00 -0.22
N SER A 41 23.03 13.04 1.02
CA SER A 41 22.33 14.18 1.60
C SER A 41 23.18 15.46 1.60
N THR A 42 22.52 16.59 1.42
CA THR A 42 23.12 17.93 1.38
C THR A 42 22.53 18.89 2.42
N ASP A 43 21.57 18.42 3.24
CA ASP A 43 20.80 19.21 4.21
C ASP A 43 21.34 19.10 5.65
N GLY A 44 22.47 18.37 5.87
CA GLY A 44 23.02 18.07 7.18
C GLY A 44 22.40 16.84 7.86
N THR A 45 21.66 16.00 7.12
CA THR A 45 21.11 14.73 7.62
C THR A 45 22.19 13.86 8.26
N ALA A 46 23.38 13.73 7.62
CA ALA A 46 24.47 12.90 8.10
C ALA A 46 25.00 13.35 9.48
N ASP A 47 25.05 14.66 9.73
CA ASP A 47 25.54 15.22 11.00
C ASP A 47 24.60 14.85 12.16
N MET A 48 23.31 14.69 11.88
CA MET A 48 22.31 14.28 12.87
C MET A 48 22.42 12.82 13.30
N ILE A 49 23.10 11.99 12.51
CA ILE A 49 23.19 10.53 12.73
C ILE A 49 24.46 10.18 13.54
N ALA A 50 25.52 10.96 13.39
CA ALA A 50 26.84 10.65 13.93
C ALA A 50 26.82 10.45 15.47
N GLY A 51 27.38 9.33 15.93
CA GLY A 51 27.61 9.06 17.37
C GLY A 51 26.39 8.66 18.19
N SER A 52 25.26 8.38 17.59
CA SER A 52 23.99 8.16 18.30
C SER A 52 23.88 6.80 19.01
N ASP A 53 24.54 5.75 18.54
CA ASP A 53 24.50 4.39 19.13
C ASP A 53 25.69 3.56 18.62
N PRO A 54 26.39 2.76 19.48
CA PRO A 54 27.50 1.91 19.03
C PRO A 54 27.06 0.77 18.08
N ARG A 55 25.79 0.43 18.04
CA ARG A 55 25.20 -0.56 17.11
C ARG A 55 24.85 0.04 15.76
N LEU A 56 24.97 1.38 15.59
CA LEU A 56 24.68 2.09 14.36
C LEU A 56 25.93 2.17 13.48
N VAL A 57 25.75 1.82 12.22
CA VAL A 57 26.74 1.99 11.15
C VAL A 57 26.18 2.97 10.14
N LEU A 58 26.81 4.14 10.02
CA LEU A 58 26.50 5.10 8.96
C LEU A 58 27.36 4.82 7.73
N MET A 59 26.73 4.71 6.58
CA MET A 59 27.37 4.57 5.27
C MET A 59 26.96 5.73 4.38
N HIS A 60 27.92 6.27 3.62
CA HIS A 60 27.69 7.34 2.66
C HIS A 60 27.90 6.83 1.24
N GLN A 61 27.07 7.27 0.32
CA GLN A 61 27.25 7.03 -1.11
C GLN A 61 26.79 8.24 -1.94
N GLN A 62 27.21 8.30 -3.20
CA GLN A 62 26.56 9.20 -4.17
C GLN A 62 25.13 8.75 -4.39
N ASN A 63 24.22 9.70 -4.64
CA ASN A 63 22.80 9.42 -4.80
C ASN A 63 22.54 8.40 -5.93
N GLN A 64 22.01 7.25 -5.54
CA GLN A 64 21.62 6.14 -6.41
C GLN A 64 20.14 5.77 -6.26
N GLY A 65 19.41 6.56 -5.49
CA GLY A 65 18.00 6.35 -5.15
C GLY A 65 17.80 5.35 -4.01
N VAL A 66 16.61 5.35 -3.45
CA VAL A 66 16.24 4.55 -2.25
C VAL A 66 16.57 3.06 -2.41
N ASN A 67 16.39 2.50 -3.61
CA ASN A 67 16.68 1.08 -3.87
C ASN A 67 18.18 0.81 -3.92
N GLY A 68 18.99 1.76 -4.41
CA GLY A 68 20.44 1.71 -4.33
C GLY A 68 20.92 1.68 -2.88
N ALA A 69 20.41 2.58 -2.05
CA ALA A 69 20.72 2.66 -0.63
C ALA A 69 20.28 1.39 0.13
N ARG A 70 19.05 0.90 -0.10
CA ARG A 70 18.59 -0.38 0.48
C ARG A 70 19.51 -1.54 0.10
N ASN A 71 19.94 -1.61 -1.16
CA ASN A 71 20.84 -2.67 -1.64
C ASN A 71 22.20 -2.62 -0.96
N VAL A 72 22.79 -1.44 -0.78
CA VAL A 72 24.04 -1.28 -0.05
C VAL A 72 23.89 -1.73 1.40
N GLY A 73 22.80 -1.33 2.07
CA GLY A 73 22.47 -1.81 3.41
C GLY A 73 22.32 -3.33 3.48
N MET A 74 21.62 -3.94 2.51
CA MET A 74 21.46 -5.40 2.43
C MET A 74 22.77 -6.16 2.24
N LEU A 75 23.69 -5.62 1.46
CA LEU A 75 25.01 -6.22 1.24
C LEU A 75 25.90 -6.11 2.50
N ARG A 76 25.73 -5.06 3.30
CA ARG A 76 26.45 -4.83 4.57
C ARG A 76 25.89 -5.65 5.73
N ALA A 77 24.61 -5.97 5.70
CA ALA A 77 23.87 -6.66 6.75
C ALA A 77 24.51 -8.00 7.15
N ARG A 78 24.71 -8.22 8.45
CA ARG A 78 25.31 -9.42 9.04
C ARG A 78 24.30 -10.28 9.80
N GLY A 79 23.13 -9.72 10.16
CA GLY A 79 22.08 -10.39 10.90
C GLY A 79 21.51 -11.60 10.18
N ARG A 80 21.00 -12.55 10.94
CA ARG A 80 20.21 -13.69 10.41
C ARG A 80 18.89 -13.21 9.81
N TYR A 81 18.34 -12.13 10.34
CA TYR A 81 17.11 -11.49 9.91
C TYR A 81 17.39 -10.10 9.37
N ILE A 82 16.62 -9.69 8.39
CA ILE A 82 16.72 -8.40 7.72
C ILE A 82 15.38 -7.68 7.87
N ALA A 83 15.44 -6.41 8.23
CA ALA A 83 14.27 -5.53 8.31
C ALA A 83 14.59 -4.17 7.69
N PHE A 84 13.56 -3.45 7.25
CA PHE A 84 13.70 -2.16 6.59
C PHE A 84 12.82 -1.13 7.32
N LEU A 85 13.35 0.08 7.46
CA LEU A 85 12.58 1.22 7.97
C LEU A 85 12.91 2.43 7.10
N ASP A 86 11.90 3.11 6.61
CA ASP A 86 12.12 4.36 5.88
C ASP A 86 12.42 5.50 6.87
N SER A 87 13.24 6.46 6.46
CA SER A 87 13.78 7.51 7.33
C SER A 87 12.76 8.57 7.78
N ASP A 88 11.52 8.45 7.33
CA ASP A 88 10.36 9.27 7.68
C ASP A 88 9.23 8.49 8.38
N ASP A 89 9.48 7.19 8.70
CA ASP A 89 8.57 6.29 9.40
C ASP A 89 9.10 5.92 10.80
N GLU A 90 8.25 5.35 11.66
CA GLU A 90 8.64 4.84 12.98
C GLU A 90 8.14 3.42 13.21
N TRP A 91 8.93 2.64 13.94
CA TRP A 91 8.51 1.35 14.47
C TRP A 91 7.90 1.47 15.87
N LEU A 92 6.90 0.63 16.13
CA LEU A 92 6.39 0.45 17.48
C LEU A 92 7.36 -0.43 18.30
N PRO A 93 7.46 -0.21 19.63
CA PRO A 93 8.51 -0.83 20.46
C PRO A 93 8.55 -2.36 20.44
N HIS A 94 7.41 -3.00 20.23
CA HIS A 94 7.25 -4.45 20.23
C HIS A 94 7.55 -5.13 18.87
N HIS A 95 7.84 -4.37 17.82
CA HIS A 95 7.98 -4.90 16.46
C HIS A 95 9.03 -6.01 16.34
N LEU A 96 10.27 -5.78 16.77
CA LEU A 96 11.32 -6.79 16.70
C LEU A 96 11.10 -7.93 17.69
N GLU A 97 10.59 -7.66 18.90
CA GLU A 97 10.33 -8.70 19.90
C GLU A 97 9.30 -9.72 19.41
N LEU A 98 8.15 -9.26 18.87
CA LEU A 98 7.14 -10.12 18.27
C LEU A 98 7.68 -10.89 17.05
N SER A 99 8.44 -10.21 16.19
CA SER A 99 9.04 -10.86 15.03
C SER A 99 9.99 -11.99 15.43
N MET A 100 10.84 -11.76 16.42
CA MET A 100 11.77 -12.79 16.89
C MET A 100 11.07 -13.91 17.68
N ALA A 101 10.02 -13.61 18.43
CA ALA A 101 9.17 -14.59 19.06
C ALA A 101 8.49 -15.50 18.01
N PHE A 102 7.97 -14.90 16.94
CA PHE A 102 7.40 -15.65 15.80
C PHE A 102 8.43 -16.60 15.17
N PHE A 103 9.63 -16.12 14.81
CA PHE A 103 10.63 -16.98 14.17
C PHE A 103 11.19 -18.07 15.09
N ARG A 104 11.14 -17.89 16.41
CA ARG A 104 11.45 -18.95 17.38
C ARG A 104 10.35 -20.02 17.39
N ALA A 105 9.09 -19.60 17.34
CA ALA A 105 7.95 -20.52 17.32
C ALA A 105 7.80 -21.24 15.97
N PHE A 106 8.16 -20.58 14.88
CA PHE A 106 8.01 -21.09 13.51
C PHE A 106 9.35 -21.02 12.73
N PRO A 107 10.34 -21.85 13.06
CA PRO A 107 11.70 -21.75 12.51
C PRO A 107 11.80 -22.07 11.02
N GLY A 108 10.76 -22.65 10.43
CA GLY A 108 10.66 -22.93 8.98
C GLY A 108 10.15 -21.75 8.14
N GLU A 109 9.60 -20.72 8.77
CA GLU A 109 9.02 -19.58 8.07
C GLU A 109 10.08 -18.55 7.65
N ASP A 110 9.83 -17.85 6.56
CA ASP A 110 10.80 -16.98 5.91
C ASP A 110 10.55 -15.49 6.07
N PHE A 111 9.31 -15.07 6.31
CA PHE A 111 9.01 -13.69 6.64
C PHE A 111 7.73 -13.56 7.47
N LEU A 112 7.70 -12.53 8.27
CA LEU A 112 6.53 -12.02 8.98
C LEU A 112 6.32 -10.57 8.60
N SER A 113 5.10 -10.17 8.33
CA SER A 113 4.68 -8.77 8.24
C SER A 113 3.63 -8.47 9.30
N GLY A 114 3.54 -7.22 9.72
CA GLY A 114 2.49 -6.74 10.61
C GLY A 114 1.63 -5.67 9.95
N GLU A 115 0.68 -5.10 10.71
CA GLU A 115 -0.12 -4.00 10.22
C GLU A 115 0.75 -2.73 10.14
N PHE A 116 0.55 -1.96 9.09
CA PHE A 116 1.15 -0.67 8.84
C PHE A 116 0.07 0.40 8.99
N CYS A 117 0.27 1.30 9.95
CA CYS A 117 -0.68 2.38 10.19
C CYS A 117 -0.21 3.65 9.49
N GLU A 118 -1.08 4.27 8.73
CA GLU A 118 -0.87 5.62 8.20
C GLU A 118 -1.54 6.61 9.14
N ASP A 119 -0.76 7.50 9.72
CA ASP A 119 -1.26 8.59 10.57
C ASP A 119 -1.53 9.83 9.72
N TRP A 120 -2.80 10.17 9.59
CA TRP A 120 -3.30 11.33 8.84
C TRP A 120 -3.53 12.56 9.74
N GLY A 121 -2.93 12.58 10.92
CA GLY A 121 -3.07 13.68 11.89
C GLY A 121 -4.53 13.87 12.32
N PRO A 122 -5.12 15.07 12.15
CA PRO A 122 -6.50 15.35 12.57
C PRO A 122 -7.56 14.49 11.87
N ALA A 123 -7.25 13.88 10.73
CA ALA A 123 -8.15 12.99 10.00
C ALA A 123 -8.17 11.55 10.56
N GLY A 124 -7.32 11.24 11.55
CA GLY A 124 -7.20 9.91 12.17
C GLY A 124 -6.17 9.02 11.51
N SER A 125 -6.15 7.75 11.87
CA SER A 125 -5.23 6.75 11.34
C SER A 125 -5.95 5.69 10.51
N VAL A 126 -5.23 5.12 9.55
CA VAL A 126 -5.72 4.07 8.65
C VAL A 126 -4.84 2.82 8.79
N HIS A 127 -5.48 1.68 9.02
CA HIS A 127 -4.83 0.37 8.98
C HIS A 127 -4.73 -0.08 7.52
N PHE A 128 -3.52 -0.14 6.99
CA PHE A 128 -3.25 -0.27 5.56
C PHE A 128 -3.89 -1.51 4.94
N LEU A 129 -3.57 -2.71 5.43
CA LEU A 129 -4.11 -3.94 4.82
C LEU A 129 -5.62 -4.07 5.04
N HIS A 130 -6.12 -3.66 6.20
CA HIS A 130 -7.56 -3.65 6.46
C HIS A 130 -8.29 -2.79 5.42
N SER A 131 -7.87 -1.55 5.21
CA SER A 131 -8.47 -0.64 4.23
C SER A 131 -8.29 -1.13 2.79
N ALA A 132 -7.14 -1.72 2.47
CA ALA A 132 -6.91 -2.33 1.17
C ALA A 132 -7.95 -3.42 0.86
N LEU A 133 -8.26 -4.27 1.83
CA LEU A 133 -9.18 -5.41 1.67
C LEU A 133 -10.67 -5.05 1.83
N THR A 134 -10.99 -3.93 2.46
CA THR A 134 -12.38 -3.49 2.65
C THR A 134 -12.82 -2.45 1.62
N GLU A 135 -11.94 -1.53 1.25
CA GLU A 135 -12.31 -0.34 0.48
C GLU A 135 -11.67 -0.28 -0.90
N TRP A 136 -10.35 -0.58 -1.02
CA TRP A 136 -9.61 -0.25 -2.24
C TRP A 136 -9.65 -1.34 -3.29
N TYR A 137 -9.40 -2.59 -2.91
CA TYR A 137 -9.25 -3.69 -3.85
C TYR A 137 -10.55 -4.38 -4.27
N PRO A 138 -11.58 -4.54 -3.42
CA PRO A 138 -12.81 -5.21 -3.84
C PRO A 138 -13.51 -4.55 -5.03
N PRO A 139 -13.61 -3.20 -5.14
CA PRO A 139 -14.15 -2.57 -6.34
C PRO A 139 -13.31 -2.82 -7.60
N LEU A 140 -11.98 -2.89 -7.46
CA LEU A 140 -11.07 -3.20 -8.56
C LEU A 140 -11.23 -4.64 -9.01
N ALA A 141 -11.25 -5.60 -8.09
CA ALA A 141 -11.49 -7.01 -8.34
C ALA A 141 -12.83 -7.23 -9.07
N LYS A 142 -13.90 -6.59 -8.59
CA LYS A 142 -15.22 -6.65 -9.24
C LYS A 142 -15.19 -6.16 -10.69
N ARG A 143 -14.52 -5.02 -10.97
CA ARG A 143 -14.38 -4.51 -12.35
C ARG A 143 -13.55 -5.43 -13.24
N ALA A 144 -12.56 -6.11 -12.67
CA ALA A 144 -11.73 -7.08 -13.38
C ALA A 144 -12.42 -8.45 -13.58
N GLY A 145 -13.57 -8.68 -12.95
CA GLY A 145 -14.28 -9.96 -12.97
C GLY A 145 -13.60 -11.03 -12.11
N SER A 146 -12.83 -10.62 -11.09
CA SER A 146 -12.09 -11.51 -10.21
C SER A 146 -12.95 -12.02 -9.06
N SER A 147 -12.78 -13.31 -8.73
CA SER A 147 -13.32 -13.92 -7.52
C SER A 147 -12.33 -13.99 -6.35
N LEU A 148 -11.06 -13.67 -6.59
CA LEU A 148 -9.98 -13.83 -5.59
C LEU A 148 -10.20 -13.06 -4.28
N LEU A 149 -10.93 -11.95 -4.31
CA LEU A 149 -11.24 -11.16 -3.12
C LEU A 149 -12.69 -11.36 -2.63
N GLN A 150 -13.34 -12.45 -2.98
CA GLN A 150 -14.65 -12.79 -2.43
C GLN A 150 -14.48 -13.43 -1.05
N LEU A 151 -15.32 -13.00 -0.10
CA LEU A 151 -15.37 -13.66 1.20
C LEU A 151 -16.18 -14.97 1.09
N PRO A 152 -15.76 -16.04 1.78
CA PRO A 152 -16.59 -17.21 1.93
C PRO A 152 -17.93 -16.87 2.59
N ALA A 153 -18.98 -17.66 2.30
CA ALA A 153 -20.30 -17.44 2.89
C ALA A 153 -20.24 -17.49 4.44
N GLY A 154 -20.86 -16.50 5.07
CA GLY A 154 -20.90 -16.40 6.55
C GLY A 154 -19.59 -15.87 7.20
N VAL A 155 -18.57 -15.51 6.42
CA VAL A 155 -17.32 -14.94 6.92
C VAL A 155 -17.35 -13.42 6.75
N SER A 156 -17.14 -12.67 7.84
CA SER A 156 -17.08 -11.20 7.85
C SER A 156 -15.65 -10.65 7.93
N ASP A 157 -14.67 -11.45 8.35
CA ASP A 157 -13.27 -11.06 8.50
C ASP A 157 -12.63 -10.75 7.14
N PRO A 158 -12.23 -9.48 6.85
CA PRO A 158 -11.71 -9.08 5.55
C PRO A 158 -10.39 -9.75 5.19
N PHE A 159 -9.57 -10.14 6.17
CA PHE A 159 -8.30 -10.80 5.94
C PHE A 159 -8.47 -12.19 5.31
N ARG A 160 -9.63 -12.83 5.54
CA ARG A 160 -10.01 -14.10 4.90
C ARG A 160 -10.21 -14.00 3.39
N ARG A 161 -10.16 -12.80 2.82
CA ARG A 161 -10.10 -12.58 1.36
C ARG A 161 -8.77 -13.02 0.75
N VAL A 162 -7.72 -13.08 1.56
CA VAL A 162 -6.33 -13.26 1.11
C VAL A 162 -5.71 -14.47 1.77
N PHE A 163 -5.92 -14.66 3.08
CA PHE A 163 -5.26 -15.70 3.86
C PHE A 163 -6.12 -16.96 4.00
N ALA A 164 -5.46 -18.11 3.86
CA ALA A 164 -6.11 -19.41 3.95
C ALA A 164 -6.45 -19.79 5.39
N SER A 165 -5.57 -19.46 6.36
CA SER A 165 -5.75 -19.77 7.77
C SER A 165 -5.63 -18.54 8.65
N VAL A 166 -6.23 -18.65 9.83
CA VAL A 166 -6.12 -17.68 10.92
C VAL A 166 -6.07 -18.42 12.24
N GLU A 167 -5.18 -18.00 13.10
CA GLU A 167 -5.05 -18.49 14.46
C GLU A 167 -4.88 -17.33 15.44
N PRO A 168 -5.38 -17.43 16.67
CA PRO A 168 -5.09 -16.44 17.71
C PRO A 168 -3.59 -16.44 17.98
N ILE A 169 -3.09 -15.34 18.54
CA ILE A 169 -1.71 -15.33 18.99
C ILE A 169 -1.50 -16.40 20.07
N GLY A 170 -0.57 -17.31 19.80
CA GLY A 170 -0.23 -18.38 20.74
C GLY A 170 0.62 -17.89 21.92
N ASP A 171 1.03 -18.83 22.77
CA ASP A 171 1.90 -18.55 23.93
C ASP A 171 3.20 -17.84 23.53
N TRP A 172 3.66 -18.04 22.28
CA TRP A 172 4.87 -17.42 21.76
C TRP A 172 4.83 -15.88 21.74
N GLY A 173 3.66 -15.26 21.68
CA GLY A 173 3.53 -13.81 21.56
C GLY A 173 2.51 -13.18 22.52
N ARG A 174 1.74 -13.98 23.26
CA ARG A 174 0.65 -13.51 24.13
C ARG A 174 1.11 -12.46 25.14
N ASP A 175 2.19 -12.72 25.86
CA ASP A 175 2.69 -11.81 26.90
C ASP A 175 3.25 -10.50 26.29
N ILE A 176 3.76 -10.56 25.06
CA ILE A 176 4.23 -9.37 24.35
C ILE A 176 3.03 -8.51 23.95
N VAL A 177 2.01 -9.13 23.34
CA VAL A 177 0.78 -8.41 22.93
C VAL A 177 0.04 -7.83 24.13
N ALA A 178 -0.02 -8.55 25.25
CA ALA A 178 -0.66 -8.06 26.49
C ALA A 178 -0.02 -6.76 27.03
N ARG A 179 1.24 -6.50 26.71
CA ARG A 179 1.94 -5.24 27.06
C ARG A 179 1.69 -4.11 26.06
N THR A 180 1.00 -4.38 24.96
CA THR A 180 0.64 -3.37 23.96
C THR A 180 -0.75 -2.81 24.23
N PRO A 181 -1.10 -1.64 23.68
CA PRO A 181 -2.44 -1.08 23.82
C PRO A 181 -3.52 -1.83 23.00
N TYR A 182 -3.14 -2.84 22.24
CA TYR A 182 -4.02 -3.53 21.26
C TYR A 182 -4.73 -4.76 21.82
N GLY A 183 -4.24 -5.32 22.95
CA GLY A 183 -4.90 -6.37 23.73
C GLY A 183 -5.01 -7.75 23.10
N ASP A 184 -5.26 -7.88 21.80
CA ASP A 184 -5.36 -9.15 21.06
C ASP A 184 -4.70 -9.04 19.69
N ALA A 185 -4.25 -10.16 19.18
CA ALA A 185 -3.68 -10.26 17.84
C ALA A 185 -3.97 -11.64 17.23
N ARG A 186 -4.07 -11.66 15.90
CA ARG A 186 -4.29 -12.86 15.12
C ARG A 186 -3.20 -13.01 14.07
N LEU A 187 -2.70 -14.23 13.92
CA LEU A 187 -1.76 -14.61 12.88
C LEU A 187 -2.53 -15.18 11.69
N TYR A 188 -2.38 -14.54 10.54
CA TYR A 188 -2.94 -14.95 9.26
C TYR A 188 -1.84 -15.55 8.38
N ARG A 189 -2.14 -16.68 7.73
CA ARG A 189 -1.14 -17.40 6.93
C ARG A 189 -1.71 -17.86 5.60
N GLY A 190 -0.89 -17.82 4.54
CA GLY A 190 -1.31 -18.32 3.23
C GLY A 190 -0.37 -18.00 2.09
N ARG A 191 -0.66 -18.60 0.94
CA ARG A 191 0.00 -18.29 -0.34
C ARG A 191 -0.75 -17.15 -0.99
N VAL A 192 -0.19 -15.95 -0.95
CA VAL A 192 -0.90 -14.70 -1.29
C VAL A 192 -0.42 -14.05 -2.58
N PHE A 193 0.54 -14.66 -3.30
CA PHE A 193 1.14 -14.05 -4.50
C PHE A 193 0.09 -13.59 -5.51
N GLU A 194 -0.93 -14.41 -5.77
CA GLU A 194 -1.97 -14.09 -6.75
C GLU A 194 -2.78 -12.84 -6.36
N HIS A 195 -2.92 -12.57 -5.06
CA HIS A 195 -3.62 -11.38 -4.56
C HIS A 195 -2.79 -10.09 -4.71
N MET A 196 -1.45 -10.19 -4.85
CA MET A 196 -0.58 -9.05 -5.11
C MET A 196 -0.90 -8.36 -6.46
N ARG A 197 -1.65 -9.03 -7.35
CA ARG A 197 -2.12 -8.42 -8.61
C ARG A 197 -3.04 -7.22 -8.40
N PHE A 198 -3.68 -7.07 -7.25
CA PHE A 198 -4.52 -5.91 -6.95
C PHE A 198 -3.71 -4.71 -6.45
N GLY A 199 -2.59 -4.92 -5.80
CA GLY A 199 -1.71 -3.89 -5.26
C GLY A 199 -0.83 -4.42 -4.13
N PHE A 200 -0.37 -3.51 -3.28
CA PHE A 200 0.37 -3.86 -2.08
C PHE A 200 -0.53 -4.59 -1.08
N LEU A 201 -0.14 -5.77 -0.64
CA LEU A 201 -0.75 -6.43 0.53
C LEU A 201 0.04 -6.15 1.81
N PHE A 202 1.32 -5.87 1.66
CA PHE A 202 2.22 -5.59 2.79
C PHE A 202 2.98 -4.30 2.51
N ALA A 203 3.35 -3.60 3.57
CA ALA A 203 4.38 -2.59 3.54
C ALA A 203 5.74 -3.23 3.87
N LEU A 204 6.82 -2.59 3.46
CA LEU A 204 8.16 -3.08 3.71
C LEU A 204 8.56 -2.87 5.18
N GLN A 205 8.13 -1.75 5.78
CA GLN A 205 8.51 -1.31 7.12
C GLN A 205 8.10 -2.29 8.25
N PRO A 206 6.87 -2.89 8.26
CA PRO A 206 6.51 -3.88 9.26
C PRO A 206 6.96 -5.30 8.90
N THR A 207 7.82 -5.47 7.86
CA THR A 207 8.25 -6.78 7.38
C THR A 207 9.65 -7.13 7.84
N VAL A 208 9.78 -8.29 8.51
CA VAL A 208 11.06 -8.91 8.85
C VAL A 208 11.20 -10.21 8.06
N LEU A 209 12.33 -10.42 7.42
CA LEU A 209 12.61 -11.60 6.61
C LEU A 209 13.92 -12.29 7.00
N THR A 210 14.00 -13.58 6.74
CA THR A 210 15.24 -14.35 6.94
C THR A 210 16.28 -13.98 5.89
N ARG A 211 17.57 -14.20 6.22
CA ARG A 211 18.65 -14.11 5.23
C ARG A 211 18.40 -15.04 4.04
N ARG A 212 17.89 -16.25 4.27
CA ARG A 212 17.48 -17.20 3.21
C ARG A 212 16.47 -16.56 2.24
N ALA A 213 15.46 -15.91 2.78
CA ALA A 213 14.46 -15.22 1.94
C ALA A 213 15.07 -14.08 1.12
N ARG A 214 15.92 -13.26 1.75
CA ARG A 214 16.64 -12.18 1.08
C ARG A 214 17.51 -12.71 -0.07
N GLU A 215 18.26 -13.80 0.16
CA GLU A 215 19.09 -14.42 -0.87
C GLU A 215 18.28 -15.00 -2.01
N ALA A 216 17.14 -15.62 -1.72
CA ALA A 216 16.25 -16.17 -2.73
C ALA A 216 15.56 -15.10 -3.58
N VAL A 217 15.21 -13.95 -3.00
CA VAL A 217 14.57 -12.83 -3.72
C VAL A 217 15.59 -11.95 -4.45
N GLY A 218 16.78 -11.80 -3.89
CA GLY A 218 17.86 -10.96 -4.40
C GLY A 218 17.75 -9.51 -3.91
N LEU A 219 18.28 -8.59 -4.71
CA LEU A 219 18.30 -7.17 -4.42
C LEU A 219 17.08 -6.45 -5.00
N PHE A 220 16.83 -5.23 -4.52
CA PHE A 220 15.83 -4.34 -5.13
C PHE A 220 16.23 -3.96 -6.54
N ASP A 221 15.24 -3.92 -7.43
CA ASP A 221 15.48 -3.55 -8.83
C ASP A 221 15.65 -2.03 -8.96
N ARG A 222 16.85 -1.62 -9.36
CA ARG A 222 17.22 -0.22 -9.52
C ARG A 222 16.65 0.44 -10.78
N ARG A 223 16.06 -0.32 -11.69
CA ARG A 223 15.35 0.23 -12.86
C ARG A 223 14.12 1.03 -12.44
N TYR A 224 13.52 0.67 -11.30
CA TYR A 224 12.38 1.38 -10.73
C TYR A 224 12.86 2.41 -9.72
N ARG A 225 12.53 3.67 -9.98
CA ARG A 225 12.89 4.75 -9.06
C ARG A 225 12.03 4.72 -7.80
N ILE A 226 10.76 4.36 -7.97
CA ILE A 226 9.74 4.41 -6.91
C ILE A 226 8.96 3.10 -6.93
N GLY A 227 8.53 2.62 -5.74
CA GLY A 227 7.64 1.45 -5.63
C GLY A 227 8.30 0.10 -5.91
N ALA A 228 9.64 -0.01 -5.93
CA ALA A 228 10.32 -1.29 -6.12
C ALA A 228 10.11 -2.27 -4.95
N ASP A 229 9.65 -1.80 -3.81
CA ASP A 229 9.16 -2.59 -2.68
C ASP A 229 7.97 -3.48 -3.09
N TYR A 230 7.08 -2.99 -3.98
CA TYR A 230 6.01 -3.82 -4.53
C TYR A 230 6.54 -5.09 -5.21
N SER A 231 7.47 -4.95 -6.16
CA SER A 231 8.02 -6.12 -6.85
C SER A 231 8.86 -7.00 -5.93
N TYR A 232 9.55 -6.40 -4.95
CA TYR A 232 10.32 -7.14 -3.95
C TYR A 232 9.41 -8.01 -3.08
N LEU A 233 8.36 -7.44 -2.51
CA LEU A 233 7.35 -8.15 -1.71
C LEU A 233 6.57 -9.19 -2.54
N ALA A 234 6.24 -8.88 -3.80
CA ALA A 234 5.59 -9.83 -4.68
C ALA A 234 6.50 -11.04 -5.00
N LYS A 235 7.79 -10.82 -5.24
CA LYS A 235 8.77 -11.91 -5.41
C LYS A 235 8.93 -12.75 -4.14
N LEU A 236 8.85 -12.12 -2.96
CA LEU A 236 8.85 -12.81 -1.67
C LEU A 236 7.61 -13.70 -1.55
N CYS A 237 6.40 -13.16 -1.79
CA CYS A 237 5.14 -13.91 -1.74
C CYS A 237 5.04 -15.01 -2.80
N ARG A 238 5.73 -14.88 -3.95
CA ARG A 238 5.80 -15.93 -4.99
C ARG A 238 6.54 -17.16 -4.49
N ARG A 239 7.59 -16.96 -3.68
CA ARG A 239 8.46 -18.04 -3.19
C ARG A 239 7.98 -18.64 -1.87
N PHE A 240 7.51 -17.82 -0.96
CA PHE A 240 7.24 -18.16 0.42
C PHE A 240 5.77 -17.97 0.80
N SER A 241 5.31 -18.70 1.81
CA SER A 241 4.04 -18.42 2.44
C SER A 241 4.10 -17.12 3.22
N ALA A 242 3.06 -16.33 3.14
CA ALA A 242 2.96 -15.09 3.91
C ALA A 242 2.45 -15.37 5.31
N ASN A 243 3.07 -14.70 6.28
CA ASN A 243 2.64 -14.64 7.66
C ASN A 243 2.36 -13.17 7.99
N PHE A 244 1.14 -12.90 8.41
CA PHE A 244 0.69 -11.54 8.73
C PHE A 244 0.10 -11.50 10.14
N LEU A 245 0.71 -10.71 11.00
CA LEU A 245 0.19 -10.44 12.33
C LEU A 245 -0.70 -9.19 12.27
N ALA A 246 -2.01 -9.36 12.50
CA ALA A 246 -2.96 -8.25 12.49
C ALA A 246 -2.81 -7.41 13.76
N LEU A 247 -1.69 -6.72 13.86
CA LEU A 247 -1.32 -5.85 14.96
C LEU A 247 -0.39 -4.76 14.41
N PRO A 248 -0.60 -3.48 14.76
CA PRO A 248 0.29 -2.40 14.35
C PRO A 248 1.74 -2.65 14.75
N MET A 249 2.65 -2.55 13.80
CA MET A 249 4.10 -2.72 14.01
C MET A 249 4.91 -1.50 13.53
N ALA A 250 4.37 -0.74 12.57
CA ALA A 250 5.00 0.46 12.05
C ALA A 250 3.97 1.55 11.78
N ILE A 251 4.40 2.79 11.86
CA ILE A 251 3.58 3.99 11.63
C ILE A 251 4.27 4.85 10.56
N LYS A 252 3.49 5.26 9.57
CA LYS A 252 3.85 6.28 8.61
C LYS A 252 3.14 7.58 8.96
N TYR A 253 3.88 8.66 9.00
CA TYR A 253 3.33 9.99 9.26
C TYR A 253 3.09 10.74 7.94
N GLU A 254 1.85 11.11 7.67
CA GLU A 254 1.49 12.00 6.56
C GLU A 254 1.60 13.49 6.95
N TYR A 255 1.74 13.77 8.27
CA TYR A 255 1.90 15.10 8.85
C TYR A 255 3.06 15.13 9.84
N ALA A 256 3.81 16.24 9.86
CA ALA A 256 4.77 16.50 10.91
C ALA A 256 4.06 16.68 12.27
N ARG A 257 4.81 16.50 13.36
CA ARG A 257 4.27 16.65 14.74
C ARG A 257 3.72 18.05 15.02
N ASP A 258 4.11 19.05 14.25
CA ASP A 258 3.59 20.44 14.32
C ASP A 258 2.31 20.64 13.48
N GLY A 259 1.79 19.60 12.85
CA GLY A 259 0.59 19.63 12.01
C GLY A 259 0.83 20.08 10.57
N THR A 260 2.07 20.35 10.16
CA THR A 260 2.40 20.60 8.76
C THR A 260 2.34 19.30 7.97
N ARG A 261 1.81 19.36 6.74
CA ARG A 261 1.69 18.18 5.89
C ARG A 261 3.06 17.81 5.32
N LEU A 262 3.56 16.60 5.63
CA LEU A 262 4.85 16.09 5.16
C LEU A 262 4.88 15.77 3.64
N ASN A 263 3.74 15.89 2.97
CA ASN A 263 3.48 15.36 1.62
C ASN A 263 4.24 15.99 0.46
N GLU A 264 4.99 17.06 0.65
CA GLU A 264 5.74 17.67 -0.48
C GLU A 264 6.97 16.84 -0.90
N GLY A 265 7.38 15.87 -0.08
CA GLY A 265 8.56 15.02 -0.31
C GLY A 265 8.27 13.52 -0.55
N HIS A 266 7.03 13.04 -0.43
CA HIS A 266 6.71 11.65 -0.67
C HIS A 266 6.74 11.30 -2.15
N LEU A 267 7.56 10.30 -2.52
CA LEU A 267 7.74 9.88 -3.90
C LEU A 267 6.46 9.32 -4.55
N SER A 268 5.53 8.79 -3.75
CA SER A 268 4.25 8.21 -4.23
C SER A 268 3.13 9.24 -4.42
N THR A 269 3.34 10.51 -4.06
CA THR A 269 2.36 11.59 -4.14
C THR A 269 2.93 12.81 -4.87
N GLY A 270 2.10 13.79 -5.16
CA GLY A 270 2.57 15.05 -5.75
C GLY A 270 3.15 14.91 -7.17
N PRO A 271 4.25 15.62 -7.47
CA PRO A 271 4.84 15.68 -8.81
C PRO A 271 5.33 14.33 -9.35
N THR A 272 5.70 13.39 -8.49
CA THR A 272 6.23 12.07 -8.87
C THR A 272 5.15 11.00 -9.05
N ARG A 273 3.87 11.36 -8.89
CA ARG A 273 2.75 10.40 -8.98
C ARG A 273 2.68 9.64 -10.31
N PHE A 274 3.02 10.30 -11.41
CA PHE A 274 3.02 9.65 -12.73
C PHE A 274 4.09 8.56 -12.82
N GLU A 275 5.32 8.88 -12.41
CA GLU A 275 6.44 7.93 -12.39
C GLU A 275 6.12 6.74 -11.48
N PHE A 276 5.56 6.98 -10.31
CA PHE A 276 5.14 5.93 -9.39
C PHE A 276 4.13 4.97 -10.02
N GLU A 277 3.04 5.50 -10.60
CA GLU A 277 2.00 4.67 -11.23
C GLU A 277 2.53 3.94 -12.47
N ARG A 278 3.41 4.58 -13.25
CA ARG A 278 4.08 3.96 -14.41
C ARG A 278 4.97 2.80 -13.97
N ASP A 279 5.79 3.01 -12.96
CA ASP A 279 6.72 2.00 -12.46
C ASP A 279 5.93 0.81 -11.85
N LEU A 280 4.84 1.06 -11.14
CA LEU A 280 3.93 0.00 -10.68
C LEU A 280 3.28 -0.78 -11.82
N LEU A 281 2.88 -0.11 -12.91
CA LEU A 281 2.34 -0.79 -14.08
C LEU A 281 3.39 -1.71 -14.73
N HIS A 282 4.62 -1.24 -14.89
CA HIS A 282 5.71 -2.05 -15.47
C HIS A 282 6.01 -3.27 -14.60
N GLN A 283 6.10 -3.08 -13.28
CA GLN A 283 6.30 -4.18 -12.33
C GLN A 283 5.13 -5.19 -12.38
N PHE A 284 3.89 -4.70 -12.48
CA PHE A 284 2.73 -5.57 -12.65
C PHE A 284 2.83 -6.38 -13.96
N GLU A 285 3.21 -5.74 -15.07
CA GLU A 285 3.37 -6.42 -16.36
C GLU A 285 4.47 -7.49 -16.30
N GLU A 286 5.60 -7.22 -15.65
CA GLU A 286 6.67 -8.22 -15.45
C GLU A 286 6.25 -9.39 -14.54
N LEU A 287 5.47 -9.12 -13.49
CA LEU A 287 5.08 -10.14 -12.53
C LEU A 287 3.93 -11.03 -13.01
N PHE A 288 2.95 -10.47 -13.72
CA PHE A 288 1.67 -11.14 -13.98
C PHE A 288 1.28 -11.20 -15.45
N ALA A 289 1.81 -10.34 -16.31
CA ALA A 289 1.39 -10.24 -17.72
C ALA A 289 2.46 -10.65 -18.73
N ALA A 290 3.59 -11.15 -18.27
CA ALA A 290 4.69 -11.64 -19.13
C ALA A 290 4.39 -13.01 -19.78
N GLU A 291 3.34 -13.71 -19.35
CA GLU A 291 2.92 -14.98 -19.94
C GLU A 291 2.38 -14.79 -21.37
N ARG A 292 2.64 -15.78 -22.24
CA ARG A 292 2.25 -15.72 -23.68
C ARG A 292 0.74 -15.52 -23.88
N SER A 293 -0.09 -15.91 -22.92
CA SER A 293 -1.55 -15.75 -22.96
C SER A 293 -2.09 -15.40 -21.57
N PRO A 294 -2.00 -14.13 -21.15
CA PRO A 294 -2.53 -13.72 -19.85
C PRO A 294 -4.05 -13.91 -19.82
N ASP A 295 -4.57 -14.31 -18.66
CA ASP A 295 -6.00 -14.50 -18.47
C ASP A 295 -6.80 -13.17 -18.61
N ARG A 296 -8.12 -13.29 -18.71
CA ARG A 296 -9.01 -12.12 -18.90
C ARG A 296 -8.94 -11.14 -17.75
N GLU A 297 -8.71 -11.64 -16.53
CA GLU A 297 -8.59 -10.84 -15.31
C GLU A 297 -7.32 -9.99 -15.35
N ILE A 298 -6.18 -10.59 -15.68
CA ILE A 298 -4.89 -9.86 -15.80
C ILE A 298 -4.99 -8.79 -16.89
N ILE A 299 -5.63 -9.11 -18.03
CA ILE A 299 -5.87 -8.11 -19.08
C ILE A 299 -6.72 -6.95 -18.56
N ALA A 300 -7.77 -7.23 -17.80
CA ALA A 300 -8.65 -6.20 -17.23
C ALA A 300 -7.91 -5.35 -16.20
N LEU A 301 -7.16 -5.95 -15.28
CA LEU A 301 -6.35 -5.25 -14.28
C LEU A 301 -5.26 -4.38 -14.93
N ARG A 302 -4.60 -4.88 -15.96
CA ARG A 302 -3.63 -4.09 -16.75
C ARG A 302 -4.25 -2.84 -17.34
N ARG A 303 -5.45 -2.94 -17.90
CA ARG A 303 -6.19 -1.79 -18.45
C ARG A 303 -6.57 -0.76 -17.39
N GLU A 304 -7.03 -1.21 -16.24
CA GLU A 304 -7.31 -0.33 -15.09
C GLU A 304 -6.04 0.44 -14.66
N ARG A 305 -4.90 -0.24 -14.56
CA ARG A 305 -3.61 0.41 -14.25
C ARG A 305 -3.19 1.40 -15.34
N GLN A 306 -3.31 1.03 -16.61
CA GLN A 306 -3.05 1.95 -17.74
C GLN A 306 -3.93 3.19 -17.70
N LEU A 307 -5.20 3.07 -17.28
CA LEU A 307 -6.08 4.20 -17.06
C LEU A 307 -5.59 5.10 -15.92
N VAL A 308 -5.10 4.52 -14.83
CA VAL A 308 -4.54 5.28 -13.69
C VAL A 308 -3.30 6.05 -14.13
N VAL A 309 -2.36 5.39 -14.82
CA VAL A 309 -1.13 6.03 -15.36
C VAL A 309 -1.49 7.17 -16.33
N GLY A 310 -2.43 6.93 -17.25
CA GLY A 310 -2.88 7.95 -18.21
C GLY A 310 -3.50 9.19 -17.52
N ARG A 311 -4.24 8.98 -16.42
CA ARG A 311 -4.78 10.08 -15.60
C ARG A 311 -3.68 10.83 -14.85
N ALA A 312 -2.68 10.13 -14.32
CA ALA A 312 -1.55 10.74 -13.63
C ALA A 312 -0.73 11.60 -14.62
N ALA A 313 -0.42 11.09 -15.81
CA ALA A 313 0.24 11.83 -16.87
C ALA A 313 -0.54 13.11 -17.25
N LEU A 314 -1.88 13.00 -17.35
CA LEU A 314 -2.73 14.15 -17.67
C LEU A 314 -2.68 15.23 -16.59
N ARG A 315 -2.65 14.85 -15.30
CA ARG A 315 -2.54 15.79 -14.17
C ARG A 315 -1.21 16.56 -14.21
N GLN A 316 -0.14 15.90 -14.62
CA GLN A 316 1.19 16.51 -14.79
C GLN A 316 1.35 17.31 -16.10
N GLY A 317 0.31 17.38 -16.92
CA GLY A 317 0.37 18.10 -18.20
C GLY A 317 1.02 17.31 -19.34
N ASN A 318 1.43 16.06 -19.11
CA ASN A 318 2.07 15.21 -20.12
C ASN A 318 1.04 14.58 -21.06
N ARG A 319 0.71 15.33 -22.14
CA ARG A 319 -0.32 14.92 -23.10
C ARG A 319 0.08 13.67 -23.92
N VAL A 320 1.35 13.53 -24.25
CA VAL A 320 1.85 12.41 -25.07
C VAL A 320 1.66 11.09 -24.31
N GLU A 321 2.16 11.03 -23.08
CA GLU A 321 2.01 9.86 -22.22
C GLU A 321 0.54 9.59 -21.86
N ALA A 322 -0.25 10.64 -21.60
CA ALA A 322 -1.68 10.47 -21.37
C ALA A 322 -2.37 9.80 -22.56
N LEU A 323 -2.13 10.27 -23.79
CA LEU A 323 -2.70 9.65 -25.00
C LEU A 323 -2.22 8.23 -25.21
N HIS A 324 -0.94 7.93 -24.93
CA HIS A 324 -0.37 6.60 -25.01
C HIS A 324 -1.10 5.61 -24.10
N TYR A 325 -1.12 5.86 -22.79
CA TYR A 325 -1.70 4.95 -21.81
C TYR A 325 -3.22 4.85 -21.90
N LEU A 326 -3.93 5.97 -22.09
CA LEU A 326 -5.37 5.96 -22.31
C LEU A 326 -5.76 5.25 -23.61
N GLY A 327 -4.91 5.37 -24.66
CA GLY A 327 -5.08 4.65 -25.91
C GLY A 327 -5.00 3.14 -25.74
N ARG A 328 -4.10 2.64 -24.88
CA ARG A 328 -3.99 1.21 -24.52
C ARG A 328 -5.18 0.76 -23.65
N ALA A 329 -5.54 1.56 -22.64
CA ALA A 329 -6.62 1.26 -21.71
C ALA A 329 -8.00 1.12 -22.42
N ARG A 330 -8.28 1.93 -23.48
CA ARG A 330 -9.57 1.92 -24.21
C ARG A 330 -9.84 0.69 -25.07
N LYS A 331 -8.81 -0.13 -25.37
CA LYS A 331 -8.93 -1.31 -26.23
C LYS A 331 -9.68 -2.44 -25.50
N GLY A 332 -10.99 -2.29 -25.27
CA GLY A 332 -11.83 -3.33 -24.65
C GLY A 332 -13.20 -2.84 -24.25
N ARG A 333 -14.15 -3.79 -24.04
CA ARG A 333 -15.56 -3.51 -23.71
C ARG A 333 -15.77 -2.78 -22.37
N ALA A 334 -14.78 -2.76 -21.47
CA ALA A 334 -14.94 -2.34 -20.08
C ALA A 334 -14.51 -0.89 -19.76
N ALA A 335 -14.14 -0.05 -20.73
CA ALA A 335 -13.53 1.24 -20.45
C ALA A 335 -14.17 2.45 -21.16
N PRO A 336 -15.49 2.71 -20.99
CA PRO A 336 -16.09 3.94 -21.52
C PRO A 336 -15.39 5.21 -21.00
N SER A 337 -14.94 5.18 -19.73
CA SER A 337 -14.19 6.29 -19.11
C SER A 337 -12.83 6.53 -19.72
N ALA A 338 -12.10 5.47 -20.10
CA ALA A 338 -10.80 5.60 -20.77
C ALA A 338 -10.97 6.13 -22.20
N ALA A 339 -11.97 5.66 -22.93
CA ALA A 339 -12.28 6.14 -24.28
C ALA A 339 -12.70 7.61 -24.26
N ALA A 340 -13.63 7.98 -23.38
CA ALA A 340 -14.08 9.36 -23.23
C ALA A 340 -12.92 10.29 -22.86
N LEU A 341 -12.07 9.91 -21.91
CA LEU A 341 -10.94 10.71 -21.50
C LEU A 341 -9.89 10.82 -22.61
N TRP A 342 -9.63 9.73 -23.35
CA TRP A 342 -8.72 9.76 -24.50
C TRP A 342 -9.18 10.76 -25.57
N TRP A 343 -10.47 10.75 -25.91
CA TRP A 343 -11.03 11.73 -26.85
C TRP A 343 -10.94 13.17 -26.34
N LEU A 344 -11.25 13.40 -25.05
CA LEU A 344 -11.09 14.74 -24.43
C LEU A 344 -9.64 15.23 -24.51
N VAL A 345 -8.66 14.37 -24.24
CA VAL A 345 -7.24 14.73 -24.32
C VAL A 345 -6.86 15.03 -25.77
N ARG A 346 -7.42 14.31 -26.74
CA ARG A 346 -7.12 14.50 -28.17
C ARG A 346 -7.66 15.82 -28.72
N ILE A 347 -8.85 16.22 -28.34
CA ILE A 347 -9.52 17.43 -28.87
C ILE A 347 -9.26 18.69 -28.05
N ALA A 348 -8.93 18.56 -26.77
CA ALA A 348 -8.68 19.73 -25.92
C ALA A 348 -7.38 20.46 -26.34
N PRO A 349 -7.34 21.78 -26.24
CA PRO A 349 -6.17 22.57 -26.63
C PRO A 349 -4.95 22.30 -25.75
N SER A 350 -5.14 21.82 -24.52
CA SER A 350 -4.05 21.43 -23.62
C SER A 350 -4.46 20.28 -22.69
N ALA A 351 -3.46 19.59 -22.12
CA ALA A 351 -3.68 18.55 -21.10
C ALA A 351 -4.42 19.11 -19.88
N ALA A 352 -4.10 20.31 -19.43
CA ALA A 352 -4.78 20.99 -18.33
C ALA A 352 -6.27 21.25 -18.64
N ALA A 353 -6.58 21.68 -19.87
CA ALA A 353 -7.96 21.86 -20.31
C ALA A 353 -8.74 20.53 -20.32
N ALA A 354 -8.14 19.46 -20.87
CA ALA A 354 -8.73 18.12 -20.86
C ALA A 354 -9.00 17.62 -19.43
N HIS A 355 -8.05 17.81 -18.51
CA HIS A 355 -8.19 17.44 -17.12
C HIS A 355 -9.34 18.21 -16.43
N ARG A 356 -9.42 19.53 -16.63
CA ARG A 356 -10.52 20.34 -16.07
C ARG A 356 -11.89 19.91 -16.59
N LEU A 357 -12.01 19.65 -17.90
CA LEU A 357 -13.26 19.18 -18.51
C LEU A 357 -13.68 17.81 -17.95
N TYR A 358 -12.74 16.89 -17.83
CA TYR A 358 -12.99 15.56 -17.25
C TYR A 358 -13.43 15.66 -15.79
N THR A 359 -12.75 16.45 -14.97
CA THR A 359 -13.08 16.64 -13.56
C THR A 359 -14.47 17.25 -13.37
N ARG A 360 -14.81 18.24 -14.20
CA ARG A 360 -16.17 18.85 -14.21
C ARG A 360 -17.23 17.83 -14.60
N SER A 361 -16.99 17.02 -15.62
CA SER A 361 -17.94 15.97 -16.04
C SER A 361 -18.16 14.90 -14.97
N GLN A 362 -17.11 14.51 -14.26
CA GLN A 362 -17.21 13.57 -13.14
C GLN A 362 -18.02 14.15 -11.97
N ARG A 363 -17.80 15.42 -11.62
CA ARG A 363 -18.59 16.11 -10.58
C ARG A 363 -20.06 16.21 -10.97
N ALA A 364 -20.36 16.57 -12.21
CA ALA A 364 -21.75 16.63 -12.71
C ALA A 364 -22.43 15.26 -12.70
N TRP A 365 -21.71 14.19 -13.07
CA TRP A 365 -22.23 12.83 -13.04
C TRP A 365 -22.50 12.31 -11.60
N VAL A 366 -21.61 12.62 -10.64
CA VAL A 366 -21.83 12.31 -9.22
C VAL A 366 -23.02 13.06 -8.66
N LEU A 367 -23.16 14.35 -9.00
CA LEU A 367 -24.33 15.17 -8.64
C LEU A 367 -25.61 14.62 -9.26
N GLY A 368 -25.58 14.27 -10.54
CA GLY A 368 -26.71 13.66 -11.25
C GLY A 368 -27.14 12.32 -10.63
N LYS A 369 -26.18 11.46 -10.24
CA LYS A 369 -26.49 10.22 -9.50
C LYS A 369 -27.08 10.46 -8.11
N LYS A 370 -26.62 11.48 -7.38
CA LYS A 370 -27.19 11.86 -6.08
C LYS A 370 -28.64 12.37 -6.26
N LEU A 371 -28.90 13.18 -7.29
CA LEU A 371 -30.23 13.66 -7.63
C LEU A 371 -31.16 12.52 -8.06
N LEU A 372 -30.70 11.59 -8.92
CA LEU A 372 -31.47 10.41 -9.32
C LEU A 372 -31.80 9.48 -8.15
N ARG A 373 -30.84 9.27 -7.21
CA ARG A 373 -31.11 8.52 -5.98
C ARG A 373 -32.09 9.24 -5.08
N GLY A 374 -32.02 10.56 -4.99
CA GLY A 374 -33.01 11.37 -4.28
C GLY A 374 -34.43 11.25 -4.90
N LEU A 375 -34.54 11.33 -6.24
CA LEU A 375 -35.80 11.17 -6.96
C LEU A 375 -36.40 9.76 -6.82
N THR A 376 -35.56 8.70 -6.89
CA THR A 376 -36.06 7.32 -6.68
C THR A 376 -36.49 7.08 -5.24
N LEU A 377 -35.85 7.68 -4.27
CA LEU A 377 -36.27 7.62 -2.87
C LEU A 377 -37.58 8.38 -2.68
N TRP A 378 -37.70 9.57 -3.30
CA TRP A 378 -38.94 10.38 -3.26
C TRP A 378 -40.12 9.67 -3.93
N CYS A 379 -39.90 9.04 -5.09
CA CYS A 379 -40.92 8.21 -5.76
C CYS A 379 -41.35 6.99 -4.93
N ARG A 380 -40.44 6.37 -4.17
CA ARG A 380 -40.80 5.29 -3.23
C ARG A 380 -41.62 5.83 -2.05
N ILE A 381 -41.24 6.95 -1.47
CA ILE A 381 -42.01 7.60 -0.38
C ILE A 381 -43.40 8.04 -0.89
N ALA A 382 -43.46 8.64 -2.06
CA ALA A 382 -44.73 9.05 -2.68
C ALA A 382 -45.67 7.85 -2.97
N ARG A 383 -45.14 6.72 -3.46
CA ARG A 383 -45.92 5.49 -3.65
C ARG A 383 -46.45 4.91 -2.33
N THR A 384 -45.62 4.89 -1.28
CA THR A 384 -46.05 4.42 0.05
C THR A 384 -47.07 5.37 0.71
N ALA A 385 -46.94 6.67 0.51
CA ALA A 385 -47.94 7.65 0.96
C ALA A 385 -49.25 7.51 0.19
N TRP A 386 -49.19 7.34 -1.16
CA TRP A 386 -50.37 7.15 -1.99
C TRP A 386 -51.11 5.85 -1.67
N SER A 387 -50.42 4.72 -1.46
CA SER A 387 -51.05 3.47 -1.07
C SER A 387 -51.73 3.56 0.31
N ARG A 388 -51.18 4.30 1.27
CA ARG A 388 -51.81 4.56 2.58
C ARG A 388 -53.04 5.47 2.43
N LEU A 389 -53.05 6.47 1.54
CA LEU A 389 -54.21 7.31 1.25
C LEU A 389 -55.31 6.53 0.59
N CYS A 390 -55.00 5.66 -0.37
CA CYS A 390 -55.98 4.80 -1.03
C CYS A 390 -56.61 3.79 -0.05
N CYS A 391 -55.86 3.20 0.86
CA CYS A 391 -56.42 2.33 1.90
C CYS A 391 -57.33 3.06 2.90
N THR A 392 -57.07 4.34 3.21
CA THR A 392 -57.95 5.15 4.09
C THR A 392 -59.20 5.63 3.39
N LEU A 393 -59.21 5.81 2.07
CA LEU A 393 -60.36 6.20 1.28
C LEU A 393 -61.30 5.03 0.98
N THR A 394 -60.83 3.80 0.90
CA THR A 394 -61.63 2.59 0.72
C THR A 394 -62.34 2.16 2.00
N LEU A 395 -61.81 2.51 3.18
CA LEU A 395 -62.46 2.22 4.47
C LEU A 395 -63.58 3.23 4.86
N LYS A 396 -63.73 4.35 4.14
CA LYS A 396 -64.81 5.35 4.37
C LYS A 396 -66.00 5.24 3.41
N ARG A 397 -66.05 4.23 2.52
CA ARG A 397 -67.18 3.97 1.61
C ARG A 397 -67.96 2.70 1.96
N GLY A 398 -67.74 2.16 3.16
CA GLY A 398 -68.43 0.96 3.63
C GLY A 398 -69.11 1.15 5.00
N THR A 399 -69.82 2.30 5.19
CA THR A 399 -70.86 2.49 6.21
C THR A 399 -72.00 3.24 5.60
#